data_2733e362fba04d107dae1d368f4a2b71
#
_entry.id   2733e362fba04d107dae1d368f4a2b71
#
_cell.length_a   1.000
_cell.length_b   1.000
_cell.length_c   1.000
_cell.angle_alpha   90.00
_cell.angle_beta   90.00
_cell.angle_gamma   90.00
#
_symmetry.space_group_name_H-M   'P 1'
#
loop_
_entity.id
_entity.type
_entity.pdbx_description
1 polymer ?
#
loop_
_entity_poly.entity_id
_entity_poly.type
_entity_poly.pdbx_seq_one_letter_code
_entity_poly.pdbx_strand_id
1 'polypeptide(L)'
;MNEIIKNSYSLHVIGYIKVTKKVFKVKCQEGFFSLKFVDDTSLTVVIDHIESLHLKCFVPIIRNCNKQILTNYQDKKFYMCPWLNDDNVIIKELKLKFYYECLSYLHATTFFNYSVAKNYFKCQIEEINGIIHERMVYYNEIMNNFEVLAYRSPTGWMFVLNYHRIEWCLNKAKELLQEYENYVCNLDTIRLCLTYNNFSYSHILMKENCLISIDQIKINLCIYDIYNMYQKIPELIFDFDVILDSYFCKIKLLKEERLLLQCLLYVIPIIELGNDEVNNIILMSRLLYYLDSISSLNKKLSID
;
A
#
# COMPACT_ATOMS: atom_id res chain seq x y z
N MET A 1 15.82 28.43 -4.36
CA MET A 1 15.75 27.06 -4.92
C MET A 1 16.78 26.85 -6.02
N ASN A 2 16.80 27.66 -7.10
CA ASN A 2 17.72 27.47 -8.24
C ASN A 2 19.19 27.42 -7.83
N GLU A 3 19.65 28.35 -7.00
CA GLU A 3 21.04 28.36 -6.51
C GLU A 3 21.37 27.12 -5.67
N ILE A 4 20.44 26.65 -4.86
CA ILE A 4 20.65 25.46 -4.02
C ILE A 4 20.80 24.23 -4.93
N ILE A 5 19.92 24.06 -5.94
CA ILE A 5 20.01 22.94 -6.87
C ILE A 5 21.32 23.00 -7.65
N LYS A 6 21.70 24.20 -8.14
CA LYS A 6 22.97 24.41 -8.84
C LYS A 6 24.17 24.02 -7.98
N ASN A 7 24.21 24.51 -6.74
CA ASN A 7 25.34 24.26 -5.84
C ASN A 7 25.37 22.82 -5.30
N SER A 8 24.20 22.21 -5.09
CA SER A 8 24.12 20.86 -4.53
C SER A 8 24.18 19.74 -5.56
N TYR A 9 23.73 19.98 -6.80
CA TYR A 9 23.63 18.92 -7.82
C TYR A 9 24.35 19.26 -9.12
N SER A 10 24.95 20.45 -9.23
CA SER A 10 25.58 20.98 -10.47
C SER A 10 24.60 21.04 -11.65
N LEU A 11 23.32 21.28 -11.40
CA LEU A 11 22.23 21.34 -12.37
C LEU A 11 21.81 22.79 -12.65
N HIS A 12 21.59 23.15 -13.91
CA HIS A 12 21.17 24.49 -14.31
C HIS A 12 19.66 24.53 -14.56
N VAL A 13 18.91 25.01 -13.57
CA VAL A 13 17.46 25.05 -13.60
C VAL A 13 16.93 26.09 -14.58
N ILE A 14 16.05 25.68 -15.49
CA ILE A 14 15.30 26.51 -16.43
C ILE A 14 13.90 26.84 -15.91
N GLY A 15 13.24 25.87 -15.26
CA GLY A 15 11.89 26.07 -14.77
C GLY A 15 11.35 24.90 -13.95
N TYR A 16 10.17 25.12 -13.35
CA TYR A 16 9.47 24.15 -12.52
C TYR A 16 8.03 23.97 -13.00
N ILE A 17 7.55 22.73 -12.95
CA ILE A 17 6.14 22.38 -13.12
C ILE A 17 5.70 21.66 -11.82
N LYS A 18 4.72 22.23 -11.12
CA LYS A 18 4.16 21.62 -9.95
C LYS A 18 3.28 20.43 -10.35
N VAL A 19 3.59 19.25 -9.83
CA VAL A 19 2.86 18.00 -10.09
C VAL A 19 1.88 17.70 -8.94
N THR A 20 2.37 17.79 -7.69
CA THR A 20 1.57 17.67 -6.47
C THR A 20 1.99 18.74 -5.46
N LYS A 21 1.38 18.72 -4.25
CA LYS A 21 1.80 19.64 -3.17
C LYS A 21 3.28 19.49 -2.78
N LYS A 22 3.85 18.28 -2.91
CA LYS A 22 5.23 17.95 -2.51
C LYS A 22 6.17 17.63 -3.67
N VAL A 23 5.65 17.44 -4.90
CA VAL A 23 6.43 16.97 -6.06
C VAL A 23 6.46 18.02 -7.15
N PHE A 24 7.66 18.29 -7.66
CA PHE A 24 7.92 19.24 -8.77
C PHE A 24 8.72 18.55 -9.86
N LYS A 25 8.32 18.74 -11.13
CA LYS A 25 9.12 18.43 -12.29
C LYS A 25 10.04 19.62 -12.54
N VAL A 26 11.33 19.40 -12.46
CA VAL A 26 12.37 20.42 -12.65
C VAL A 26 12.96 20.26 -14.04
N LYS A 27 12.84 21.30 -14.86
CA LYS A 27 13.50 21.36 -16.16
C LYS A 27 14.87 22.01 -15.98
N CYS A 28 15.94 21.28 -16.28
CA CYS A 28 17.30 21.75 -16.26
C CYS A 28 17.88 21.72 -17.69
N GLN A 29 19.05 22.33 -17.90
CA GLN A 29 19.80 22.20 -19.17
C GLN A 29 20.20 20.75 -19.42
N GLU A 30 20.53 20.03 -18.36
CA GLU A 30 20.98 18.64 -18.34
C GLU A 30 19.83 17.60 -18.52
N GLY A 31 18.57 18.05 -18.44
CA GLY A 31 17.40 17.16 -18.58
C GLY A 31 16.26 17.48 -17.62
N PHE A 32 15.40 16.50 -17.43
CA PHE A 32 14.26 16.62 -16.51
C PHE A 32 14.48 15.79 -15.25
N PHE A 33 14.13 16.39 -14.10
CA PHE A 33 14.29 15.77 -12.80
C PHE A 33 12.99 15.88 -12.00
N SER A 34 12.78 14.96 -11.08
CA SER A 34 11.77 15.05 -10.04
C SER A 34 12.42 15.58 -8.77
N LEU A 35 11.83 16.60 -8.16
CA LEU A 35 12.17 17.10 -6.84
C LEU A 35 10.99 16.81 -5.92
N LYS A 36 11.24 16.09 -4.83
CA LYS A 36 10.21 15.76 -3.86
C LYS A 36 10.60 16.20 -2.46
N PHE A 37 9.74 17.01 -1.84
CA PHE A 37 9.88 17.38 -0.42
C PHE A 37 9.46 16.23 0.48
N VAL A 38 10.24 16.00 1.54
CA VAL A 38 10.00 14.98 2.54
C VAL A 38 10.08 15.54 3.95
N ASP A 39 9.30 14.99 4.85
CA ASP A 39 9.29 15.37 6.25
C ASP A 39 10.17 14.42 7.08
N ASP A 40 10.32 13.15 6.65
CA ASP A 40 11.06 12.12 7.36
C ASP A 40 12.52 12.04 6.91
N THR A 41 13.41 12.03 7.87
CA THR A 41 14.87 11.91 7.66
C THR A 41 15.37 10.46 7.73
N SER A 42 14.56 9.52 8.23
CA SER A 42 14.90 8.08 8.27
C SER A 42 15.05 7.49 6.87
N LEU A 43 14.47 8.14 5.86
CA LEU A 43 14.60 7.81 4.45
C LEU A 43 16.05 7.57 4.02
N THR A 44 17.01 8.31 4.58
CA THR A 44 18.44 8.19 4.22
C THR A 44 18.96 6.78 4.49
N VAL A 45 18.67 6.22 5.66
CA VAL A 45 19.12 4.88 6.05
C VAL A 45 18.48 3.80 5.17
N VAL A 46 17.19 3.97 4.87
CA VAL A 46 16.43 3.06 4.02
C VAL A 46 17.00 3.03 2.60
N ILE A 47 17.29 4.20 2.03
CA ILE A 47 17.84 4.31 0.67
C ILE A 47 19.25 3.73 0.60
N ASP A 48 20.12 4.05 1.57
CA ASP A 48 21.47 3.50 1.64
C ASP A 48 21.41 1.95 1.68
N HIS A 49 20.44 1.40 2.41
CA HIS A 49 20.26 -0.04 2.48
C HIS A 49 19.77 -0.64 1.15
N ILE A 50 18.76 -0.03 0.52
CA ILE A 50 18.26 -0.44 -0.81
C ILE A 50 19.36 -0.41 -1.88
N GLU A 51 20.18 0.63 -1.89
CA GLU A 51 21.31 0.75 -2.80
C GLU A 51 22.38 -0.33 -2.53
N SER A 52 22.65 -0.62 -1.26
CA SER A 52 23.61 -1.68 -0.89
C SER A 52 23.17 -3.08 -1.34
N LEU A 53 21.85 -3.30 -1.44
CA LEU A 53 21.26 -4.55 -1.94
C LEU A 53 21.17 -4.61 -3.47
N HIS A 54 21.59 -3.56 -4.17
CA HIS A 54 21.53 -3.45 -5.64
C HIS A 54 20.13 -3.71 -6.23
N LEU A 55 19.08 -3.30 -5.54
CA LEU A 55 17.70 -3.44 -5.98
C LEU A 55 17.38 -2.48 -7.13
N LYS A 56 17.47 -2.98 -8.36
CA LYS A 56 17.28 -2.18 -9.58
C LYS A 56 15.82 -1.81 -9.88
N CYS A 57 14.87 -2.36 -9.14
CA CYS A 57 13.44 -2.11 -9.34
C CYS A 57 12.96 -0.77 -8.76
N PHE A 58 13.82 0.05 -8.21
CA PHE A 58 13.48 1.37 -7.68
C PHE A 58 14.17 2.48 -8.47
N VAL A 59 13.48 3.63 -8.57
CA VAL A 59 14.08 4.81 -9.17
C VAL A 59 15.35 5.21 -8.42
N PRO A 60 16.50 5.44 -9.12
CA PRO A 60 17.71 5.86 -8.45
C PRO A 60 17.57 7.29 -7.91
N ILE A 61 18.02 7.50 -6.67
CA ILE A 61 18.11 8.85 -6.10
C ILE A 61 19.44 9.49 -6.48
N ILE A 62 19.38 10.75 -6.87
CA ILE A 62 20.58 11.54 -7.19
C ILE A 62 21.16 12.09 -5.89
N ARG A 63 22.37 11.68 -5.56
CA ARG A 63 23.08 12.23 -4.41
C ARG A 63 23.62 13.61 -4.72
N ASN A 64 23.57 14.51 -3.74
CA ASN A 64 24.15 15.84 -3.90
C ASN A 64 25.69 15.80 -3.92
N CYS A 65 26.34 16.93 -4.19
CA CYS A 65 27.80 17.06 -4.24
C CYS A 65 28.52 16.60 -2.95
N ASN A 66 27.81 16.60 -1.81
CA ASN A 66 28.30 16.08 -0.54
C ASN A 66 27.97 14.58 -0.36
N LYS A 67 27.53 13.87 -1.41
CA LYS A 67 27.10 12.46 -1.42
C LYS A 67 25.90 12.18 -0.51
N GLN A 68 25.15 13.19 -0.10
CA GLN A 68 23.94 13.05 0.72
C GLN A 68 22.71 12.85 -0.18
N ILE A 69 21.74 12.09 0.33
CA ILE A 69 20.45 11.83 -0.32
C ILE A 69 19.53 13.05 -0.20
N LEU A 70 19.52 13.67 0.99
CA LEU A 70 18.65 14.80 1.29
C LEU A 70 19.41 16.12 1.22
N THR A 71 18.75 17.12 0.66
CA THR A 71 19.23 18.50 0.61
C THR A 71 18.28 19.41 1.37
N ASN A 72 18.82 20.30 2.19
CA ASN A 72 18.04 21.25 2.96
C ASN A 72 17.59 22.44 2.09
N TYR A 73 16.34 22.85 2.25
CA TYR A 73 15.79 24.08 1.70
C TYR A 73 14.86 24.74 2.70
N GLN A 74 15.30 25.82 3.31
CA GLN A 74 14.62 26.45 4.45
C GLN A 74 14.40 25.40 5.58
N ASP A 75 13.18 25.27 6.07
CA ASP A 75 12.81 24.29 7.13
C ASP A 75 12.44 22.91 6.57
N LYS A 76 12.62 22.67 5.26
CA LYS A 76 12.24 21.43 4.58
C LYS A 76 13.45 20.71 4.00
N LYS A 77 13.29 19.42 3.78
CA LYS A 77 14.26 18.60 3.06
C LYS A 77 13.64 18.08 1.78
N PHE A 78 14.48 17.90 0.76
CA PHE A 78 14.05 17.30 -0.50
C PHE A 78 15.12 16.36 -1.04
N TYR A 79 14.69 15.45 -1.89
CA TYR A 79 15.58 14.65 -2.72
C TYR A 79 15.25 14.84 -4.19
N MET A 80 16.20 14.44 -5.05
CA MET A 80 16.03 14.47 -6.49
C MET A 80 16.24 13.09 -7.09
N CYS A 81 15.47 12.79 -8.14
CA CYS A 81 15.66 11.62 -8.98
C CYS A 81 15.43 12.01 -10.45
N PRO A 82 15.87 11.20 -11.42
CA PRO A 82 15.54 11.43 -12.81
C PRO A 82 14.02 11.51 -13.00
N TRP A 83 13.56 12.40 -13.88
CA TRP A 83 12.17 12.42 -14.28
C TRP A 83 11.96 11.32 -15.32
N LEU A 84 11.22 10.30 -14.93
CA LEU A 84 10.83 9.22 -15.82
C LEU A 84 9.47 9.55 -16.44
N ASN A 85 9.32 9.30 -17.72
CA ASN A 85 8.04 9.52 -18.38
C ASN A 85 7.08 8.37 -18.03
N ASP A 86 5.81 8.71 -17.82
CA ASP A 86 4.77 7.70 -17.71
C ASP A 86 4.71 6.96 -19.06
N ASP A 87 4.83 5.65 -18.98
CA ASP A 87 4.53 4.79 -20.09
C ASP A 87 3.02 4.69 -20.14
N ASN A 88 2.40 5.01 -21.21
CA ASN A 88 0.96 4.86 -21.42
C ASN A 88 0.50 3.37 -21.38
N VAL A 89 1.16 2.53 -20.60
CA VAL A 89 0.77 1.13 -20.40
C VAL A 89 -0.49 1.11 -19.54
N ILE A 90 -1.61 0.85 -20.19
CA ILE A 90 -2.95 0.82 -19.58
C ILE A 90 -3.22 -0.53 -18.89
N ILE A 91 -2.43 -1.57 -19.20
CA ILE A 91 -2.68 -2.95 -18.71
C ILE A 91 -2.26 -3.06 -17.24
N LYS A 92 -3.24 -2.95 -16.35
CA LYS A 92 -3.04 -2.95 -14.90
C LYS A 92 -2.50 -4.28 -14.37
N GLU A 93 -2.86 -5.40 -14.98
CA GLU A 93 -2.37 -6.75 -14.65
C GLU A 93 -0.85 -6.84 -14.79
N LEU A 94 -0.28 -6.32 -15.87
CA LEU A 94 1.16 -6.31 -16.07
C LEU A 94 1.87 -5.43 -15.04
N LYS A 95 1.28 -4.26 -14.74
CA LYS A 95 1.81 -3.39 -13.68
C LYS A 95 1.82 -4.09 -12.32
N LEU A 96 0.74 -4.78 -11.96
CA LEU A 96 0.68 -5.52 -10.70
C LEU A 96 1.65 -6.70 -10.65
N LYS A 97 1.78 -7.45 -11.74
CA LYS A 97 2.76 -8.54 -11.81
C LYS A 97 4.17 -8.01 -11.54
N PHE A 98 4.56 -6.93 -12.23
CA PHE A 98 5.86 -6.28 -12.00
C PHE A 98 5.98 -5.76 -10.55
N TYR A 99 4.93 -5.14 -10.01
CA TYR A 99 4.90 -4.66 -8.62
C TYR A 99 5.19 -5.78 -7.63
N TYR A 100 4.48 -6.92 -7.74
CA TYR A 100 4.70 -8.05 -6.84
C TYR A 100 6.05 -8.75 -7.06
N GLU A 101 6.57 -8.74 -8.28
CA GLU A 101 7.94 -9.17 -8.53
C GLU A 101 8.95 -8.30 -7.77
N CYS A 102 8.81 -6.97 -7.84
CA CYS A 102 9.65 -6.04 -7.07
C CYS A 102 9.52 -6.24 -5.56
N LEU A 103 8.29 -6.35 -5.05
CA LEU A 103 8.05 -6.61 -3.62
C LEU A 103 8.66 -7.92 -3.17
N SER A 104 8.54 -8.99 -3.97
CA SER A 104 9.12 -10.29 -3.61
C SER A 104 10.64 -10.23 -3.45
N TYR A 105 11.32 -9.45 -4.30
CA TYR A 105 12.77 -9.21 -4.15
C TYR A 105 13.07 -8.36 -2.92
N LEU A 106 12.35 -7.25 -2.73
CA LEU A 106 12.53 -6.37 -1.58
C LEU A 106 12.37 -7.15 -0.27
N HIS A 107 11.27 -7.89 -0.12
CA HIS A 107 10.99 -8.63 1.11
C HIS A 107 12.00 -9.76 1.33
N ALA A 108 12.25 -10.60 0.31
CA ALA A 108 13.18 -11.74 0.44
C ALA A 108 14.59 -11.32 0.86
N THR A 109 15.07 -10.17 0.33
CA THR A 109 16.45 -9.70 0.61
C THR A 109 16.55 -8.93 1.92
N THR A 110 15.44 -8.50 2.50
CA THR A 110 15.44 -7.65 3.71
C THR A 110 14.78 -8.32 4.92
N PHE A 111 14.38 -9.58 4.84
CA PHE A 111 13.84 -10.30 6.00
C PHE A 111 14.83 -10.41 7.14
N PHE A 112 14.38 -10.11 8.34
CA PHE A 112 15.09 -10.37 9.58
C PHE A 112 14.13 -10.67 10.73
N ASN A 113 14.60 -11.43 11.72
CA ASN A 113 13.82 -11.67 12.93
C ASN A 113 14.10 -10.57 13.94
N TYR A 114 13.03 -10.07 14.56
CA TYR A 114 13.08 -9.02 15.56
C TYR A 114 12.40 -9.47 16.85
N SER A 115 13.11 -9.36 17.97
CA SER A 115 12.52 -9.65 19.29
C SER A 115 11.57 -8.52 19.71
N VAL A 116 10.35 -8.88 20.06
CA VAL A 116 9.30 -7.93 20.41
C VAL A 116 9.09 -7.82 21.92
N ALA A 117 8.61 -6.66 22.36
CA ALA A 117 8.21 -6.48 23.74
C ALA A 117 6.99 -7.34 24.07
N LYS A 118 6.84 -7.76 25.34
CA LYS A 118 5.73 -8.64 25.78
C LYS A 118 4.33 -8.15 25.45
N ASN A 119 4.15 -6.84 25.30
CA ASN A 119 2.86 -6.23 24.97
C ASN A 119 2.67 -5.93 23.49
N TYR A 120 3.65 -6.24 22.64
CA TYR A 120 3.59 -5.91 21.20
C TYR A 120 2.35 -6.49 20.52
N PHE A 121 2.17 -7.80 20.62
CA PHE A 121 1.03 -8.48 20.02
C PHE A 121 -0.31 -8.00 20.60
N LYS A 122 -0.35 -7.76 21.92
CA LYS A 122 -1.54 -7.22 22.56
C LYS A 122 -1.95 -5.87 21.97
N CYS A 123 -1.03 -4.94 21.85
CA CYS A 123 -1.30 -3.63 21.26
C CYS A 123 -1.74 -3.75 19.79
N GLN A 124 -1.11 -4.62 19.01
CA GLN A 124 -1.49 -4.87 17.62
C GLN A 124 -2.91 -5.45 17.51
N ILE A 125 -3.26 -6.41 18.35
CA ILE A 125 -4.59 -7.03 18.39
C ILE A 125 -5.66 -6.01 18.80
N GLU A 126 -5.39 -5.20 19.81
CA GLU A 126 -6.29 -4.13 20.26
C GLU A 126 -6.55 -3.11 19.14
N GLU A 127 -5.51 -2.71 18.40
CA GLU A 127 -5.61 -1.81 17.24
C GLU A 127 -6.50 -2.42 16.14
N ILE A 128 -6.24 -3.67 15.75
CA ILE A 128 -7.01 -4.35 14.69
C ILE A 128 -8.46 -4.56 15.12
N ASN A 129 -8.69 -4.95 16.37
CA ASN A 129 -10.06 -5.10 16.91
C ASN A 129 -10.80 -3.76 16.90
N GLY A 130 -10.13 -2.66 17.21
CA GLY A 130 -10.68 -1.30 17.09
C GLY A 130 -11.13 -0.98 15.67
N ILE A 131 -10.28 -1.31 14.68
CA ILE A 131 -10.60 -1.10 13.25
C ILE A 131 -11.82 -1.96 12.85
N ILE A 132 -11.85 -3.24 13.22
CA ILE A 132 -12.99 -4.12 12.91
C ILE A 132 -14.28 -3.54 13.51
N HIS A 133 -14.24 -3.10 14.77
CA HIS A 133 -15.39 -2.50 15.44
C HIS A 133 -15.88 -1.23 14.73
N GLU A 134 -14.96 -0.34 14.36
CA GLU A 134 -15.27 0.86 13.58
C GLU A 134 -15.98 0.53 12.25
N ARG A 135 -15.51 -0.50 11.52
CA ARG A 135 -16.14 -0.96 10.28
C ARG A 135 -17.54 -1.53 10.51
N MET A 136 -17.73 -2.31 11.60
CA MET A 136 -19.05 -2.82 11.94
C MET A 136 -20.04 -1.70 12.24
N VAL A 137 -19.64 -0.71 13.03
CA VAL A 137 -20.50 0.45 13.35
C VAL A 137 -20.84 1.20 12.06
N TYR A 138 -19.84 1.51 11.23
CA TYR A 138 -20.02 2.24 9.98
C TYR A 138 -21.02 1.57 9.03
N TYR A 139 -20.86 0.27 8.78
CA TYR A 139 -21.74 -0.44 7.86
C TYR A 139 -23.15 -0.69 8.44
N ASN A 140 -23.26 -0.85 9.76
CA ASN A 140 -24.55 -0.89 10.46
C ASN A 140 -25.32 0.44 10.30
N GLU A 141 -24.65 1.57 10.45
CA GLU A 141 -25.27 2.90 10.24
C GLU A 141 -25.80 3.06 8.82
N ILE A 142 -25.02 2.64 7.80
CA ILE A 142 -25.48 2.66 6.40
C ILE A 142 -26.71 1.76 6.23
N MET A 143 -26.70 0.56 6.79
CA MET A 143 -27.82 -0.37 6.71
C MET A 143 -29.08 0.24 7.32
N ASN A 144 -29.00 0.77 8.54
CA ASN A 144 -30.11 1.42 9.23
C ASN A 144 -30.66 2.60 8.41
N ASN A 145 -29.78 3.41 7.81
CA ASN A 145 -30.20 4.52 6.97
C ASN A 145 -30.97 4.07 5.72
N PHE A 146 -30.61 2.94 5.11
CA PHE A 146 -31.34 2.41 3.96
C PHE A 146 -32.64 1.68 4.37
N GLU A 147 -32.70 1.05 5.53
CA GLU A 147 -33.89 0.34 6.00
C GLU A 147 -35.07 1.24 6.27
N VAL A 148 -34.83 2.44 6.79
CA VAL A 148 -35.92 3.40 7.11
C VAL A 148 -36.50 4.10 5.87
N LEU A 149 -35.87 3.98 4.70
CA LEU A 149 -36.35 4.61 3.47
C LEU A 149 -37.53 3.84 2.87
N ALA A 150 -38.65 4.52 2.65
CA ALA A 150 -39.80 3.95 1.95
C ALA A 150 -39.48 3.60 0.48
N TYR A 151 -38.64 4.40 -0.17
CA TYR A 151 -38.12 4.15 -1.52
C TYR A 151 -36.60 4.17 -1.50
N ARG A 152 -36.02 3.03 -1.80
CA ARG A 152 -34.56 2.88 -1.86
C ARG A 152 -34.06 3.16 -3.27
N SER A 153 -32.91 3.82 -3.34
CA SER A 153 -32.15 3.96 -4.60
C SER A 153 -31.59 2.59 -5.04
N PRO A 154 -31.15 2.43 -6.29
CA PRO A 154 -30.45 1.22 -6.75
C PRO A 154 -29.28 0.85 -5.84
N THR A 155 -28.45 1.81 -5.41
CA THR A 155 -27.37 1.60 -4.44
C THR A 155 -27.90 1.06 -3.12
N GLY A 156 -28.99 1.62 -2.59
CA GLY A 156 -29.61 1.16 -1.35
C GLY A 156 -30.08 -0.29 -1.44
N TRP A 157 -30.67 -0.69 -2.57
CA TRP A 157 -31.03 -2.10 -2.81
C TRP A 157 -29.81 -3.00 -2.92
N MET A 158 -28.78 -2.59 -3.66
CA MET A 158 -27.54 -3.36 -3.74
C MET A 158 -26.91 -3.58 -2.36
N PHE A 159 -26.93 -2.54 -1.51
CA PHE A 159 -26.37 -2.61 -0.17
C PHE A 159 -27.19 -3.56 0.72
N VAL A 160 -28.49 -3.34 0.86
CA VAL A 160 -29.37 -4.13 1.75
C VAL A 160 -29.34 -5.63 1.39
N LEU A 161 -29.40 -5.96 0.08
CA LEU A 161 -29.36 -7.35 -0.39
C LEU A 161 -28.04 -8.06 -0.11
N ASN A 162 -26.94 -7.31 0.01
CA ASN A 162 -25.61 -7.87 0.21
C ASN A 162 -25.00 -7.60 1.59
N TYR A 163 -25.74 -6.94 2.49
CA TYR A 163 -25.26 -6.57 3.81
C TYR A 163 -24.81 -7.78 4.63
N HIS A 164 -25.53 -8.90 4.53
CA HIS A 164 -25.18 -10.14 5.21
C HIS A 164 -23.77 -10.65 4.86
N ARG A 165 -23.27 -10.36 3.64
CA ARG A 165 -21.91 -10.73 3.21
C ARG A 165 -20.86 -9.84 3.90
N ILE A 166 -21.17 -8.54 4.05
CA ILE A 166 -20.33 -7.58 4.76
C ILE A 166 -20.21 -7.99 6.23
N GLU A 167 -21.35 -8.24 6.88
CA GLU A 167 -21.42 -8.68 8.27
C GLU A 167 -20.65 -10.00 8.49
N TRP A 168 -20.85 -10.96 7.60
CA TRP A 168 -20.14 -12.24 7.65
C TRP A 168 -18.62 -12.05 7.58
N CYS A 169 -18.12 -11.21 6.67
CA CYS A 169 -16.69 -10.93 6.54
C CYS A 169 -16.13 -10.31 7.82
N LEU A 170 -16.80 -9.31 8.41
CA LEU A 170 -16.34 -8.65 9.62
C LEU A 170 -16.36 -9.58 10.83
N ASN A 171 -17.36 -10.47 10.93
CA ASN A 171 -17.39 -11.52 11.96
C ASN A 171 -16.27 -12.53 11.76
N LYS A 172 -15.99 -12.91 10.50
CA LYS A 172 -14.86 -13.81 10.18
C LYS A 172 -13.51 -13.18 10.51
N ALA A 173 -13.36 -11.86 10.30
CA ALA A 173 -12.17 -11.13 10.75
C ALA A 173 -11.95 -11.26 12.26
N LYS A 174 -13.02 -11.15 13.09
CA LYS A 174 -12.91 -11.33 14.54
C LYS A 174 -12.49 -12.75 14.93
N GLU A 175 -13.08 -13.77 14.30
CA GLU A 175 -12.70 -15.17 14.55
C GLU A 175 -11.21 -15.39 14.26
N LEU A 176 -10.74 -14.93 13.09
CA LEU A 176 -9.34 -15.05 12.69
C LEU A 176 -8.39 -14.24 13.58
N LEU A 177 -8.85 -13.08 14.08
CA LEU A 177 -8.07 -12.30 15.05
C LEU A 177 -7.90 -13.06 16.37
N GLN A 178 -8.94 -13.77 16.81
CA GLN A 178 -8.86 -14.62 18.01
C GLN A 178 -7.93 -15.84 17.79
N GLU A 179 -7.96 -16.45 16.58
CA GLU A 179 -7.03 -17.52 16.24
C GLU A 179 -5.57 -17.00 16.20
N TYR A 180 -5.39 -15.80 15.64
CA TYR A 180 -4.08 -15.12 15.62
C TYR A 180 -3.59 -14.86 17.04
N GLU A 181 -4.41 -14.29 17.92
CA GLU A 181 -4.10 -14.04 19.33
C GLU A 181 -3.64 -15.31 20.03
N ASN A 182 -4.41 -16.39 19.91
CA ASN A 182 -4.09 -17.69 20.53
C ASN A 182 -2.74 -18.26 20.02
N TYR A 183 -2.38 -17.97 18.78
CA TYR A 183 -1.13 -18.44 18.21
C TYR A 183 0.07 -17.61 18.66
N VAL A 184 -0.04 -16.27 18.61
CA VAL A 184 1.08 -15.36 18.87
C VAL A 184 1.38 -15.13 20.35
N CYS A 185 0.50 -15.56 21.28
CA CYS A 185 0.69 -15.38 22.72
C CYS A 185 2.01 -16.02 23.25
N ASN A 186 2.55 -17.00 22.52
CA ASN A 186 3.79 -17.69 22.87
C ASN A 186 4.99 -17.25 22.03
N LEU A 187 4.82 -16.28 21.14
CA LEU A 187 5.90 -15.77 20.31
C LEU A 187 6.60 -14.59 20.98
N ASP A 188 7.90 -14.57 20.91
CA ASP A 188 8.77 -13.48 21.37
C ASP A 188 9.52 -12.79 20.21
N THR A 189 9.32 -13.29 18.99
CA THR A 189 9.95 -12.76 17.79
C THR A 189 8.94 -12.63 16.65
N ILE A 190 9.19 -11.66 15.75
CA ILE A 190 8.48 -11.48 14.49
C ILE A 190 9.45 -11.35 13.35
N ARG A 191 9.01 -11.72 12.15
CA ARG A 191 9.79 -11.52 10.94
C ARG A 191 9.37 -10.19 10.28
N LEU A 192 10.33 -9.27 10.19
CA LEU A 192 10.17 -7.96 9.56
C LEU A 192 10.94 -7.88 8.26
N CYS A 193 10.58 -6.93 7.41
CA CYS A 193 11.29 -6.58 6.20
C CYS A 193 11.07 -5.10 5.86
N LEU A 194 11.75 -4.60 4.83
CA LEU A 194 11.36 -3.34 4.21
C LEU A 194 10.10 -3.54 3.38
N THR A 195 9.08 -2.73 3.64
CA THR A 195 7.80 -2.70 2.90
C THR A 195 7.68 -1.39 2.13
N TYR A 196 7.09 -1.45 0.93
CA TYR A 196 6.98 -0.29 0.04
C TYR A 196 5.92 0.72 0.51
N ASN A 197 4.80 0.28 1.05
CA ASN A 197 3.70 1.06 1.65
C ASN A 197 3.06 2.17 0.80
N ASN A 198 3.33 2.21 -0.50
CA ASN A 198 2.90 3.33 -1.34
C ASN A 198 2.32 2.87 -2.69
N PHE A 199 1.50 1.83 -2.65
CA PHE A 199 0.88 1.30 -3.87
C PHE A 199 0.06 2.37 -4.60
N SER A 200 0.37 2.58 -5.88
CA SER A 200 -0.44 3.27 -6.89
C SER A 200 0.00 2.81 -8.27
N TYR A 201 -0.93 2.66 -9.20
CA TYR A 201 -0.60 2.34 -10.59
C TYR A 201 0.28 3.40 -11.26
N SER A 202 0.16 4.66 -10.85
CA SER A 202 1.00 5.77 -11.33
C SER A 202 2.44 5.71 -10.82
N HIS A 203 2.71 4.91 -9.77
CA HIS A 203 4.05 4.71 -9.25
C HIS A 203 4.81 3.57 -9.94
N ILE A 204 4.14 2.82 -10.82
CA ILE A 204 4.71 1.66 -11.52
C ILE A 204 5.01 2.06 -12.96
N LEU A 205 6.28 2.22 -13.29
CA LEU A 205 6.77 2.60 -14.60
C LEU A 205 7.35 1.38 -15.34
N MET A 206 6.51 0.75 -16.17
CA MET A 206 6.84 -0.52 -16.86
C MET A 206 7.96 -0.35 -17.87
N LYS A 207 7.97 0.76 -18.62
CA LYS A 207 9.02 1.04 -19.63
C LYS A 207 10.41 1.13 -19.00
N GLU A 208 10.47 1.71 -17.81
CA GLU A 208 11.73 1.92 -17.10
C GLU A 208 12.01 0.79 -16.08
N ASN A 209 11.10 -0.20 -15.98
CA ASN A 209 11.16 -1.30 -15.01
C ASN A 209 11.44 -0.82 -13.59
N CYS A 210 10.74 0.22 -13.13
CA CYS A 210 10.98 0.76 -11.81
C CYS A 210 9.72 1.23 -11.08
N LEU A 211 9.82 1.23 -9.75
CA LEU A 211 8.88 1.85 -8.82
C LEU A 211 9.42 3.23 -8.41
N ILE A 212 8.55 4.22 -8.38
CA ILE A 212 8.86 5.58 -7.91
C ILE A 212 8.25 5.82 -6.52
N SER A 213 8.47 7.00 -5.93
CA SER A 213 7.88 7.38 -4.62
C SER A 213 8.26 6.45 -3.45
N ILE A 214 9.54 6.18 -3.34
CA ILE A 214 10.14 5.25 -2.35
C ILE A 214 10.25 5.84 -0.93
N ASP A 215 9.80 7.05 -0.73
CA ASP A 215 9.85 7.76 0.56
C ASP A 215 8.89 7.24 1.64
N GLN A 216 8.04 6.27 1.30
CA GLN A 216 7.15 5.60 2.25
C GLN A 216 7.65 4.21 2.66
N ILE A 217 8.80 3.79 2.16
CA ILE A 217 9.41 2.50 2.54
C ILE A 217 9.78 2.54 4.02
N LYS A 218 9.34 1.54 4.74
CA LYS A 218 9.60 1.38 6.18
C LYS A 218 9.73 -0.09 6.56
N ILE A 219 10.27 -0.35 7.74
CA ILE A 219 10.30 -1.69 8.33
C ILE A 219 8.90 -2.07 8.80
N ASN A 220 8.37 -3.20 8.32
CA ASN A 220 7.06 -3.72 8.71
C ASN A 220 6.94 -5.21 8.35
N LEU A 221 5.78 -5.83 8.66
CA LEU A 221 5.42 -7.15 8.16
C LEU A 221 5.15 -7.09 6.65
N CYS A 222 5.67 -8.05 5.88
CA CYS A 222 5.51 -8.10 4.42
C CYS A 222 4.05 -8.10 3.95
N ILE A 223 3.16 -8.63 4.77
CA ILE A 223 1.73 -8.73 4.46
C ILE A 223 1.02 -7.38 4.31
N TYR A 224 1.56 -6.31 4.92
CA TYR A 224 0.95 -4.98 4.82
C TYR A 224 1.00 -4.39 3.41
N ASP A 225 1.99 -4.75 2.58
CA ASP A 225 2.00 -4.32 1.19
C ASP A 225 0.88 -4.99 0.37
N ILE A 226 0.50 -6.22 0.71
CA ILE A 226 -0.65 -6.91 0.12
C ILE A 226 -1.95 -6.28 0.64
N TYR A 227 -2.10 -6.16 1.96
CA TYR A 227 -3.28 -5.58 2.59
C TYR A 227 -3.56 -4.16 2.10
N ASN A 228 -2.55 -3.28 2.09
CA ASN A 228 -2.70 -1.89 1.68
C ASN A 228 -3.16 -1.73 0.23
N MET A 229 -2.80 -2.66 -0.66
CA MET A 229 -3.32 -2.67 -2.02
C MET A 229 -4.82 -3.01 -2.02
N TYR A 230 -5.23 -4.03 -1.29
CA TYR A 230 -6.65 -4.43 -1.21
C TYR A 230 -7.55 -3.35 -0.59
N GLN A 231 -6.99 -2.46 0.24
CA GLN A 231 -7.75 -1.31 0.78
C GLN A 231 -8.06 -0.23 -0.27
N LYS A 232 -7.44 -0.29 -1.47
CA LYS A 232 -7.68 0.67 -2.56
C LYS A 232 -8.73 0.16 -3.55
N ILE A 233 -9.92 -0.19 -3.05
CA ILE A 233 -11.05 -0.70 -3.85
C ILE A 233 -11.33 0.09 -5.14
N PRO A 234 -11.33 1.44 -5.16
CA PRO A 234 -11.61 2.18 -6.39
C PRO A 234 -10.65 1.87 -7.54
N GLU A 235 -9.47 1.36 -7.25
CA GLU A 235 -8.44 1.01 -8.23
C GLU A 235 -8.48 -0.47 -8.63
N LEU A 236 -9.15 -1.34 -7.85
CA LEU A 236 -9.24 -2.77 -8.11
C LEU A 236 -10.19 -3.08 -9.28
N ILE A 237 -9.75 -3.87 -10.27
CA ILE A 237 -10.55 -4.17 -11.48
C ILE A 237 -10.59 -5.66 -11.82
N PHE A 238 -9.74 -6.51 -11.21
CA PHE A 238 -9.57 -7.89 -11.65
C PHE A 238 -9.06 -8.79 -10.52
N ASP A 239 -9.01 -10.09 -10.78
CA ASP A 239 -8.60 -11.11 -9.84
C ASP A 239 -7.10 -11.04 -9.51
N PHE A 240 -6.79 -10.69 -8.27
CA PHE A 240 -5.42 -10.56 -7.80
C PHE A 240 -4.81 -11.87 -7.32
N ASP A 241 -5.61 -12.85 -6.99
CA ASP A 241 -5.12 -14.09 -6.41
C ASP A 241 -4.17 -14.85 -7.36
N VAL A 242 -4.43 -14.80 -8.68
CA VAL A 242 -3.54 -15.37 -9.69
C VAL A 242 -2.22 -14.60 -9.80
N ILE A 243 -2.27 -13.27 -9.68
CA ILE A 243 -1.07 -12.43 -9.75
C ILE A 243 -0.20 -12.62 -8.50
N LEU A 244 -0.83 -12.80 -7.33
CA LEU A 244 -0.15 -13.08 -6.09
C LEU A 244 0.56 -14.45 -6.06
N ASP A 245 0.16 -15.42 -6.91
CA ASP A 245 0.85 -16.71 -7.00
C ASP A 245 2.35 -16.52 -7.28
N SER A 246 2.72 -15.58 -8.14
CA SER A 246 4.13 -15.27 -8.42
C SER A 246 4.89 -14.74 -7.21
N TYR A 247 4.22 -14.02 -6.33
CA TYR A 247 4.77 -13.53 -5.06
C TYR A 247 4.91 -14.67 -4.07
N PHE A 248 3.87 -15.49 -3.85
CA PHE A 248 3.89 -16.59 -2.89
C PHE A 248 4.82 -17.74 -3.29
N CYS A 249 5.13 -17.90 -4.58
CA CYS A 249 6.20 -18.82 -5.02
C CYS A 249 7.58 -18.44 -4.45
N LYS A 250 7.84 -17.16 -4.20
CA LYS A 250 9.12 -16.66 -3.67
C LYS A 250 9.08 -16.42 -2.16
N ILE A 251 7.94 -15.97 -1.65
CA ILE A 251 7.73 -15.59 -0.26
C ILE A 251 6.78 -16.58 0.41
N LYS A 252 7.34 -17.46 1.23
CA LYS A 252 6.55 -18.33 2.10
C LYS A 252 6.17 -17.56 3.35
N LEU A 253 4.87 -17.34 3.54
CA LEU A 253 4.35 -16.71 4.75
C LEU A 253 4.48 -17.66 5.95
N LEU A 254 4.91 -17.12 7.09
CA LEU A 254 4.82 -17.80 8.36
C LEU A 254 3.35 -17.95 8.79
N LYS A 255 3.06 -18.85 9.73
CA LYS A 255 1.68 -19.11 10.15
C LYS A 255 1.02 -17.86 10.74
N GLU A 256 1.73 -17.12 11.57
CA GLU A 256 1.28 -15.84 12.14
C GLU A 256 1.03 -14.78 11.06
N GLU A 257 1.90 -14.67 10.06
CA GLU A 257 1.73 -13.74 8.95
C GLU A 257 0.51 -14.09 8.11
N ARG A 258 0.27 -15.37 7.88
CA ARG A 258 -0.86 -15.88 7.12
C ARG A 258 -2.18 -15.63 7.84
N LEU A 259 -2.26 -15.99 9.14
CA LEU A 259 -3.46 -15.72 9.96
C LEU A 259 -3.78 -14.23 10.01
N LEU A 260 -2.75 -13.41 10.21
CA LEU A 260 -2.93 -11.95 10.25
C LEU A 260 -3.38 -11.40 8.89
N LEU A 261 -2.79 -11.86 7.78
CA LEU A 261 -3.22 -11.46 6.43
C LEU A 261 -4.68 -11.86 6.18
N GLN A 262 -5.06 -13.09 6.51
CA GLN A 262 -6.43 -13.58 6.36
C GLN A 262 -7.42 -12.72 7.16
N CYS A 263 -7.09 -12.39 8.41
CA CYS A 263 -7.88 -11.49 9.23
C CYS A 263 -8.02 -10.12 8.56
N LEU A 264 -6.91 -9.49 8.19
CA LEU A 264 -6.88 -8.15 7.60
C LEU A 264 -7.63 -8.07 6.26
N LEU A 265 -7.60 -9.10 5.44
CA LEU A 265 -8.35 -9.15 4.18
C LEU A 265 -9.88 -9.13 4.41
N TYR A 266 -10.37 -9.71 5.51
CA TYR A 266 -11.78 -9.63 5.89
C TYR A 266 -12.15 -8.31 6.59
N VAL A 267 -11.17 -7.45 6.91
CA VAL A 267 -11.44 -6.08 7.36
C VAL A 267 -11.78 -5.22 6.15
N ILE A 268 -13.08 -5.14 5.86
CA ILE A 268 -13.61 -4.49 4.67
C ILE A 268 -13.25 -3.00 4.66
N PRO A 269 -12.71 -2.46 3.53
CA PRO A 269 -12.43 -1.03 3.40
C PRO A 269 -13.71 -0.20 3.39
N ILE A 270 -13.65 1.02 3.87
CA ILE A 270 -14.77 1.98 3.82
C ILE A 270 -15.02 2.40 2.37
N ILE A 271 -16.28 2.42 1.96
CA ILE A 271 -16.75 3.07 0.75
C ILE A 271 -17.59 4.29 1.15
N GLU A 272 -17.21 5.47 0.70
CA GLU A 272 -17.95 6.70 1.00
C GLU A 272 -19.02 6.90 -0.06
N LEU A 273 -20.29 6.69 0.31
CA LEU A 273 -21.44 6.94 -0.55
C LEU A 273 -21.77 8.43 -0.52
N GLY A 274 -21.80 9.04 -1.71
CA GLY A 274 -22.11 10.46 -1.91
C GLY A 274 -23.49 10.71 -2.52
N ASN A 275 -23.66 11.90 -3.11
CA ASN A 275 -24.90 12.29 -3.77
C ASN A 275 -25.02 11.80 -5.22
N ASP A 276 -23.94 11.29 -5.81
CA ASP A 276 -23.92 10.76 -7.18
C ASP A 276 -24.23 9.27 -7.18
N GLU A 277 -25.44 8.91 -7.57
CA GLU A 277 -25.94 7.55 -7.60
C GLU A 277 -25.13 6.64 -8.53
N VAL A 278 -24.68 7.15 -9.68
CA VAL A 278 -23.87 6.36 -10.62
C VAL A 278 -22.53 5.99 -9.99
N ASN A 279 -21.88 6.95 -9.33
CA ASN A 279 -20.64 6.67 -8.61
C ASN A 279 -20.86 5.70 -7.44
N ASN A 280 -21.96 5.82 -6.73
CA ASN A 280 -22.32 4.91 -5.65
C ASN A 280 -22.51 3.47 -6.15
N ILE A 281 -23.20 3.27 -7.29
CA ILE A 281 -23.35 1.96 -7.92
C ILE A 281 -21.99 1.38 -8.29
N ILE A 282 -21.08 2.18 -8.84
CA ILE A 282 -19.72 1.75 -9.18
C ILE A 282 -18.96 1.31 -7.93
N LEU A 283 -19.03 2.10 -6.83
CA LEU A 283 -18.37 1.76 -5.57
C LEU A 283 -18.93 0.47 -4.97
N MET A 284 -20.26 0.31 -4.96
CA MET A 284 -20.91 -0.92 -4.50
C MET A 284 -20.51 -2.13 -5.33
N SER A 285 -20.52 -2.00 -6.67
CA SER A 285 -20.11 -3.10 -7.56
C SER A 285 -18.65 -3.53 -7.28
N ARG A 286 -17.76 -2.58 -7.05
CA ARG A 286 -16.36 -2.85 -6.68
C ARG A 286 -16.24 -3.49 -5.31
N LEU A 287 -17.04 -3.07 -4.34
CA LEU A 287 -17.09 -3.69 -3.01
C LEU A 287 -17.53 -5.16 -3.13
N LEU A 288 -18.58 -5.46 -3.89
CA LEU A 288 -19.04 -6.82 -4.09
C LEU A 288 -17.98 -7.69 -4.77
N TYR A 289 -17.31 -7.15 -5.79
CA TYR A 289 -16.19 -7.83 -6.44
C TYR A 289 -15.03 -8.07 -5.45
N TYR A 290 -14.74 -7.11 -4.58
CA TYR A 290 -13.76 -7.27 -3.49
C TYR A 290 -14.12 -8.45 -2.59
N LEU A 291 -15.40 -8.56 -2.14
CA LEU A 291 -15.85 -9.65 -1.27
C LEU A 291 -15.66 -11.04 -1.92
N ASP A 292 -15.86 -11.14 -3.23
CA ASP A 292 -15.62 -12.38 -3.97
C ASP A 292 -14.12 -12.69 -4.09
N SER A 293 -13.31 -11.69 -4.42
CA SER A 293 -11.86 -11.82 -4.59
C SER A 293 -11.16 -12.22 -3.30
N ILE A 294 -11.49 -11.60 -2.15
CA ILE A 294 -10.89 -11.96 -0.86
C ILE A 294 -11.29 -13.37 -0.41
N SER A 295 -12.50 -13.82 -0.74
CA SER A 295 -12.94 -15.18 -0.45
C SER A 295 -12.09 -16.22 -1.19
N SER A 296 -11.78 -15.96 -2.46
CA SER A 296 -10.90 -16.81 -3.27
C SER A 296 -9.47 -16.84 -2.71
N LEU A 297 -8.90 -15.67 -2.42
CA LEU A 297 -7.55 -15.57 -1.86
C LEU A 297 -7.45 -16.24 -0.49
N ASN A 298 -8.43 -16.06 0.39
CA ASN A 298 -8.41 -16.68 1.72
C ASN A 298 -8.48 -18.21 1.66
N LYS A 299 -9.20 -18.78 0.68
CA LYS A 299 -9.18 -20.23 0.44
C LYS A 299 -7.78 -20.72 0.08
N LYS A 300 -7.05 -20.01 -0.79
CA LYS A 300 -5.66 -20.34 -1.14
C LYS A 300 -4.74 -20.27 0.09
N LEU A 301 -4.88 -19.23 0.92
CA LEU A 301 -4.10 -19.06 2.15
C LEU A 301 -4.40 -20.13 3.23
N SER A 302 -5.52 -20.85 3.12
CA SER A 302 -5.92 -21.89 4.10
C SER A 302 -5.40 -23.29 3.75
N ILE A 303 -4.86 -23.51 2.54
CA ILE A 303 -4.50 -24.85 2.02
C ILE A 303 -3.12 -25.32 2.51
N ASP A 304 -2.30 -24.46 3.10
CA ASP A 304 -0.98 -24.78 3.67
C ASP A 304 -1.00 -24.81 5.21
#